data_e035fa19094804d5fc1450b839ddadef
#
_entry.id   e035fa19094804d5fc1450b839ddadef
#
_cell.length_a   1.000
_cell.length_b   1.000
_cell.length_c   1.000
_cell.angle_alpha   90.00
_cell.angle_beta   90.00
_cell.angle_gamma   90.00
#
_symmetry.space_group_name_H-M   'P 1'
#
loop_
_entity.id
_entity.type
_entity.pdbx_description
1 polymer ?
#
loop_
_entity_poly.entity_id
_entity_poly.type
_entity_poly.pdbx_seq_one_letter_code
_entity_poly.pdbx_strand_id
1 'polypeptide(L)'
;GTKQIAPRTKTCIGCYEALPLARFNKHTQGQYGKRARCKKCQSILRKTSTQRTAKRLALESQGKRQCSKCGKKKVLSSFQLAKRGPTRKAQRSGVCKPCVSERQKNNHLTKNQELRLFVYTYKKKHPCKVCGETDVEMLEFDHIHSKKFDISNGIAKGVSINLLKKELAKCVVLCSNHHRKKTHAERNTWIHRLAKEDTKRK
;
A
#
# COMPACT_ATOMS: atom_id res chain seq x y z
N GLY A 1 49.93 10.76 10.44
CA GLY A 1 48.50 10.99 10.33
C GLY A 1 48.25 12.37 9.77
N THR A 2 47.87 12.46 8.47
CA THR A 2 47.44 13.70 7.81
C THR A 2 46.15 14.20 8.44
N LYS A 3 46.19 15.30 9.21
CA LYS A 3 45.02 16.00 9.70
C LYS A 3 44.22 16.50 8.48
N GLN A 4 43.09 15.87 8.18
CA GLN A 4 42.15 16.36 7.18
C GLN A 4 41.63 17.72 7.65
N ILE A 5 42.01 18.79 6.98
CA ILE A 5 41.51 20.14 7.22
C ILE A 5 40.04 20.16 6.82
N ALA A 6 39.14 20.37 7.80
CA ALA A 6 37.71 20.45 7.55
C ALA A 6 37.42 21.53 6.48
N PRO A 7 36.55 21.28 5.50
CA PRO A 7 36.25 22.23 4.45
C PRO A 7 35.71 23.54 5.06
N ARG A 8 36.22 24.67 4.56
CA ARG A 8 35.84 26.02 5.03
C ARG A 8 34.39 26.40 4.68
N THR A 9 33.78 25.70 3.72
CA THR A 9 32.41 25.99 3.22
C THR A 9 31.56 24.72 3.16
N LYS A 10 30.23 24.92 3.16
CA LYS A 10 29.20 23.87 3.00
C LYS A 10 28.05 24.40 2.14
N THR A 11 27.53 23.60 1.24
CA THR A 11 26.35 23.95 0.43
C THR A 11 25.07 23.89 1.23
N CYS A 12 24.29 24.96 1.21
CA CYS A 12 22.99 25.05 1.86
C CYS A 12 21.91 24.38 0.98
N ILE A 13 21.17 23.41 1.50
CA ILE A 13 20.06 22.77 0.77
C ILE A 13 18.81 23.68 0.60
N GLY A 14 18.85 24.91 1.02
CA GLY A 14 17.73 25.85 0.91
C GLY A 14 17.94 26.95 -0.10
N CYS A 15 19.16 27.48 -0.25
CA CYS A 15 19.54 28.47 -1.28
C CYS A 15 20.55 27.91 -2.28
N TYR A 16 21.03 26.69 -2.07
CA TYR A 16 22.02 26.01 -2.91
C TYR A 16 23.38 26.74 -3.03
N GLU A 17 23.65 27.71 -2.17
CA GLU A 17 24.91 28.45 -2.11
C GLU A 17 25.93 27.70 -1.23
N ALA A 18 27.19 27.74 -1.64
CA ALA A 18 28.33 27.30 -0.85
C ALA A 18 28.69 28.41 0.17
N LEU A 19 28.40 28.21 1.43
CA LEU A 19 28.53 29.20 2.49
C LEU A 19 29.53 28.73 3.57
N PRO A 20 30.21 29.67 4.26
CA PRO A 20 31.09 29.35 5.38
C PRO A 20 30.32 28.59 6.49
N LEU A 21 30.99 27.66 7.18
CA LEU A 21 30.39 26.85 8.25
C LEU A 21 29.79 27.70 9.39
N ALA A 22 30.27 28.92 9.61
CA ALA A 22 29.72 29.87 10.58
C ALA A 22 28.27 30.30 10.24
N ARG A 23 27.86 30.21 8.97
CA ARG A 23 26.49 30.51 8.51
C ARG A 23 25.48 29.40 8.83
N PHE A 24 25.91 28.29 9.43
CA PHE A 24 25.06 27.16 9.78
C PHE A 24 25.02 26.97 11.31
N ASN A 25 23.84 26.60 11.84
CA ASN A 25 23.70 26.22 13.24
C ASN A 25 24.37 24.88 13.53
N LYS A 26 24.84 24.66 14.76
CA LYS A 26 25.40 23.39 15.23
C LYS A 26 24.32 22.28 15.17
N HIS A 27 24.74 21.05 14.86
CA HIS A 27 23.87 19.87 14.85
C HIS A 27 24.73 18.60 14.97
N THR A 28 24.51 17.81 16.00
CA THR A 28 25.35 16.66 16.35
C THR A 28 25.50 15.61 15.23
N GLN A 29 24.42 15.33 14.52
CA GLN A 29 24.38 14.35 13.42
C GLN A 29 24.51 14.98 12.03
N GLY A 30 24.81 16.26 11.94
CA GLY A 30 24.94 16.98 10.67
C GLY A 30 26.34 16.91 10.09
N GLN A 31 26.44 16.91 8.78
CA GLN A 31 27.73 16.99 8.09
C GLN A 31 28.54 18.18 8.62
N TYR A 32 29.79 17.97 9.00
CA TYR A 32 30.69 18.92 9.68
C TYR A 32 30.11 19.48 11.01
N GLY A 33 29.26 18.73 11.72
CA GLY A 33 28.61 19.19 12.94
C GLY A 33 27.64 20.36 12.73
N LYS A 34 27.11 20.53 11.52
CA LYS A 34 26.26 21.67 11.11
C LYS A 34 24.93 21.21 10.48
N ARG A 35 23.87 22.02 10.65
CA ARG A 35 22.59 21.80 9.99
C ARG A 35 22.73 21.88 8.46
N ALA A 36 21.83 21.21 7.73
CA ALA A 36 21.83 21.20 6.26
C ALA A 36 21.43 22.55 5.63
N ARG A 37 20.68 23.41 6.37
CA ARG A 37 20.26 24.75 5.93
C ARG A 37 21.01 25.85 6.67
N CYS A 38 21.38 26.91 5.98
CA CYS A 38 22.00 28.08 6.60
C CYS A 38 21.01 28.82 7.53
N LYS A 39 21.53 29.68 8.41
CA LYS A 39 20.75 30.44 9.40
C LYS A 39 19.62 31.25 8.73
N LYS A 40 19.89 31.91 7.58
CA LYS A 40 18.92 32.71 6.81
C LYS A 40 17.75 31.82 6.31
N CYS A 41 18.06 30.71 5.64
CA CYS A 41 17.02 29.77 5.17
C CYS A 41 16.24 29.12 6.33
N GLN A 42 16.90 28.84 7.45
CA GLN A 42 16.25 28.33 8.66
C GLN A 42 15.28 29.36 9.26
N SER A 43 15.65 30.64 9.29
CA SER A 43 14.79 31.74 9.77
C SER A 43 13.55 31.90 8.88
N ILE A 44 13.70 31.89 7.56
CA ILE A 44 12.60 31.96 6.60
C ILE A 44 11.63 30.81 6.84
N LEU A 45 12.13 29.56 6.99
CA LEU A 45 11.29 28.40 7.28
C LEU A 45 10.51 28.53 8.60
N ARG A 46 11.13 29.08 9.64
CA ARG A 46 10.45 29.33 10.93
C ARG A 46 9.30 30.35 10.76
N LYS A 47 9.57 31.49 10.11
CA LYS A 47 8.54 32.52 9.85
C LYS A 47 7.36 31.95 9.07
N THR A 48 7.60 31.22 7.97
CA THR A 48 6.52 30.58 7.17
C THR A 48 5.76 29.53 7.94
N SER A 49 6.43 28.74 8.80
CA SER A 49 5.77 27.75 9.65
C SER A 49 4.86 28.42 10.68
N THR A 50 5.33 29.50 11.32
CA THR A 50 4.53 30.27 12.30
C THR A 50 3.29 30.89 11.63
N GLN A 51 3.45 31.51 10.45
CA GLN A 51 2.32 32.07 9.69
C GLN A 51 1.30 31.01 9.29
N ARG A 52 1.76 29.84 8.82
CA ARG A 52 0.86 28.71 8.51
C ARG A 52 0.10 28.23 9.73
N THR A 53 0.76 28.16 10.88
CA THR A 53 0.15 27.77 12.14
C THR A 53 -0.88 28.78 12.60
N ALA A 54 -0.59 30.08 12.55
CA ALA A 54 -1.52 31.15 12.88
C ALA A 54 -2.77 31.12 11.98
N LYS A 55 -2.60 31.01 10.65
CA LYS A 55 -3.72 30.85 9.71
C LYS A 55 -4.59 29.62 10.01
N ARG A 56 -3.96 28.50 10.38
CA ARG A 56 -4.69 27.28 10.76
C ARG A 56 -5.50 27.51 12.03
N LEU A 57 -4.91 28.08 13.08
CA LEU A 57 -5.58 28.34 14.36
C LEU A 57 -6.75 29.31 14.19
N ALA A 58 -6.59 30.36 13.39
CA ALA A 58 -7.66 31.29 13.06
C ALA A 58 -8.84 30.65 12.31
N LEU A 59 -8.60 29.64 11.50
CA LEU A 59 -9.68 28.85 10.86
C LEU A 59 -10.33 27.88 11.86
N GLU A 60 -9.52 27.26 12.73
CA GLU A 60 -10.01 26.31 13.73
C GLU A 60 -10.88 27.01 14.80
N SER A 61 -10.60 28.27 15.16
CA SER A 61 -11.46 29.06 16.04
C SER A 61 -12.85 29.33 15.40
N GLN A 62 -12.94 29.37 14.07
CA GLN A 62 -14.20 29.45 13.31
C GLN A 62 -14.86 28.08 13.06
N GLY A 63 -14.40 27.01 13.72
CA GLY A 63 -14.90 25.66 13.51
C GLY A 63 -14.54 25.04 12.13
N LYS A 64 -13.61 25.64 11.37
CA LYS A 64 -13.22 25.24 10.02
C LYS A 64 -11.74 24.89 9.94
N ARG A 65 -11.38 24.11 8.91
CA ARG A 65 -9.99 23.77 8.58
C ARG A 65 -9.82 23.64 7.07
N GLN A 66 -8.67 24.04 6.54
CA GLN A 66 -8.32 23.85 5.13
C GLN A 66 -7.71 22.48 4.92
N CYS A 67 -8.24 21.72 3.95
CA CYS A 67 -7.68 20.42 3.56
C CYS A 67 -6.38 20.62 2.75
N SER A 68 -5.30 19.94 3.16
CA SER A 68 -4.01 20.04 2.46
C SER A 68 -4.01 19.35 1.09
N LYS A 69 -4.98 18.45 0.81
CA LYS A 69 -5.07 17.75 -0.50
C LYS A 69 -5.94 18.52 -1.51
N CYS A 70 -7.17 18.87 -1.14
CA CYS A 70 -8.08 19.55 -2.07
C CYS A 70 -8.16 21.08 -1.91
N GLY A 71 -7.42 21.66 -0.95
CA GLY A 71 -7.40 23.10 -0.71
C GLY A 71 -8.70 23.70 -0.15
N LYS A 72 -9.79 22.94 -0.11
CA LYS A 72 -11.12 23.44 0.34
C LYS A 72 -11.17 23.62 1.86
N LYS A 73 -11.78 24.74 2.31
CA LYS A 73 -12.10 24.96 3.72
C LYS A 73 -13.36 24.16 4.06
N LYS A 74 -13.29 23.35 5.13
CA LYS A 74 -14.39 22.47 5.57
C LYS A 74 -14.55 22.54 7.09
N VAL A 75 -15.73 22.17 7.59
CA VAL A 75 -15.99 22.06 9.02
C VAL A 75 -15.07 21.01 9.68
N LEU A 76 -14.74 21.22 10.95
CA LEU A 76 -13.79 20.36 11.68
C LEU A 76 -14.22 18.89 11.74
N SER A 77 -15.54 18.60 11.75
CA SER A 77 -16.09 17.24 11.71
C SER A 77 -15.72 16.47 10.44
N SER A 78 -15.41 17.17 9.33
CA SER A 78 -14.94 16.57 8.07
C SER A 78 -13.51 16.03 8.14
N PHE A 79 -12.81 16.19 9.26
CA PHE A 79 -11.44 15.72 9.47
C PHE A 79 -11.39 14.69 10.59
N GLN A 80 -10.65 13.61 10.39
CA GLN A 80 -10.46 12.58 11.42
C GLN A 80 -9.68 13.14 12.61
N LEU A 81 -10.12 12.78 13.82
CA LEU A 81 -9.40 13.02 15.06
C LEU A 81 -8.43 11.85 15.28
N ALA A 82 -7.13 12.13 15.25
CA ALA A 82 -6.09 11.13 15.48
C ALA A 82 -5.54 11.29 16.89
N LYS A 83 -5.60 10.23 17.69
CA LYS A 83 -4.87 10.13 18.97
C LYS A 83 -3.40 9.81 18.65
N ARG A 84 -2.49 10.68 19.03
CA ARG A 84 -1.04 10.49 18.84
C ARG A 84 -0.38 9.97 20.12
N GLY A 85 -0.77 8.75 20.56
CA GLY A 85 -0.25 8.14 21.78
C GLY A 85 -0.90 8.70 23.07
N PRO A 86 -0.62 8.09 24.25
CA PRO A 86 -1.29 8.42 25.50
C PRO A 86 -0.98 9.82 26.03
N THR A 87 0.19 10.38 25.72
CA THR A 87 0.66 11.67 26.24
C THR A 87 0.39 12.87 25.34
N ARG A 88 -0.14 12.69 24.14
CA ARG A 88 -0.37 13.77 23.18
C ARG A 88 -1.85 14.09 23.00
N LYS A 89 -2.20 15.38 23.03
CA LYS A 89 -3.56 15.84 22.73
C LYS A 89 -4.01 15.34 21.36
N ALA A 90 -5.26 14.90 21.28
CA ALA A 90 -5.87 14.48 20.02
C ALA A 90 -5.82 15.62 19.00
N GLN A 91 -5.33 15.34 17.80
CA GLN A 91 -5.19 16.34 16.75
C GLN A 91 -5.96 15.91 15.51
N ARG A 92 -6.64 16.84 14.85
CA ARG A 92 -7.33 16.55 13.60
C ARG A 92 -6.34 16.37 12.45
N SER A 93 -6.66 15.45 11.54
CA SER A 93 -5.91 15.20 10.31
C SER A 93 -5.81 16.47 9.46
N GLY A 94 -4.71 16.65 8.72
CA GLY A 94 -4.56 17.72 7.72
C GLY A 94 -5.35 17.50 6.43
N VAL A 95 -5.83 16.25 6.21
CA VAL A 95 -6.58 15.83 5.01
C VAL A 95 -8.02 15.51 5.42
N CYS A 96 -9.00 16.00 4.68
CA CYS A 96 -10.42 15.72 4.95
C CYS A 96 -10.80 14.26 4.63
N LYS A 97 -11.84 13.75 5.34
CA LYS A 97 -12.35 12.37 5.19
C LYS A 97 -12.60 11.96 3.73
N PRO A 98 -13.26 12.76 2.87
CA PRO A 98 -13.45 12.40 1.46
C PRO A 98 -12.12 12.19 0.71
N CYS A 99 -11.13 13.07 0.91
CA CYS A 99 -9.82 12.91 0.26
C CYS A 99 -9.02 11.70 0.79
N VAL A 100 -9.20 11.32 2.06
CA VAL A 100 -8.62 10.09 2.61
C VAL A 100 -9.28 8.87 1.98
N SER A 101 -10.63 8.86 1.93
CA SER A 101 -11.40 7.77 1.32
C SER A 101 -11.05 7.56 -0.16
N GLU A 102 -10.97 8.64 -0.93
CA GLU A 102 -10.55 8.59 -2.34
C GLU A 102 -9.15 7.99 -2.51
N ARG A 103 -8.18 8.41 -1.69
CA ARG A 103 -6.83 7.84 -1.71
C ARG A 103 -6.83 6.35 -1.37
N GLN A 104 -7.63 5.94 -0.37
CA GLN A 104 -7.76 4.53 0.00
C GLN A 104 -8.36 3.70 -1.13
N LYS A 105 -9.42 4.21 -1.80
CA LYS A 105 -10.01 3.54 -2.97
C LYS A 105 -8.99 3.37 -4.09
N ASN A 106 -8.25 4.42 -4.44
CA ASN A 106 -7.25 4.36 -5.51
C ASN A 106 -6.13 3.36 -5.16
N ASN A 107 -5.60 3.40 -3.94
CA ASN A 107 -4.60 2.44 -3.49
C ASN A 107 -5.11 0.99 -3.53
N HIS A 108 -6.38 0.78 -3.15
CA HIS A 108 -7.01 -0.53 -3.21
C HIS A 108 -7.18 -1.02 -4.65
N LEU A 109 -7.62 -0.16 -5.57
CA LEU A 109 -7.74 -0.49 -6.99
C LEU A 109 -6.38 -0.88 -7.60
N THR A 110 -5.34 -0.08 -7.37
CA THR A 110 -3.98 -0.38 -7.85
C THR A 110 -3.49 -1.72 -7.34
N LYS A 111 -3.65 -1.98 -6.04
CA LYS A 111 -3.25 -3.23 -5.41
C LYS A 111 -4.00 -4.44 -5.98
N ASN A 112 -5.30 -4.29 -6.22
CA ASN A 112 -6.09 -5.36 -6.84
C ASN A 112 -5.65 -5.65 -8.28
N GLN A 113 -5.29 -4.62 -9.04
CA GLN A 113 -4.74 -4.79 -10.40
C GLN A 113 -3.41 -5.55 -10.38
N GLU A 114 -2.51 -5.21 -9.45
CA GLU A 114 -1.24 -5.92 -9.26
C GLU A 114 -1.46 -7.41 -8.93
N LEU A 115 -2.40 -7.71 -8.02
CA LEU A 115 -2.74 -9.09 -7.64
C LEU A 115 -3.37 -9.87 -8.79
N ARG A 116 -4.25 -9.24 -9.59
CA ARG A 116 -4.84 -9.85 -10.80
C ARG A 116 -3.77 -10.18 -11.84
N LEU A 117 -2.86 -9.24 -12.12
CA LEU A 117 -1.76 -9.45 -13.04
C LEU A 117 -0.84 -10.60 -12.58
N PHE A 118 -0.55 -10.66 -11.29
CA PHE A 118 0.22 -11.75 -10.71
C PHE A 118 -0.46 -13.11 -10.90
N VAL A 119 -1.76 -13.23 -10.61
CA VAL A 119 -2.55 -14.46 -10.79
C VAL A 119 -2.64 -14.86 -12.26
N TYR A 120 -2.87 -13.91 -13.15
CA TYR A 120 -2.87 -14.14 -14.59
C TYR A 120 -1.54 -14.71 -15.08
N THR A 121 -0.43 -14.08 -14.68
CA THR A 121 0.93 -14.53 -15.02
C THR A 121 1.24 -15.91 -14.44
N TYR A 122 0.73 -16.19 -13.25
CA TYR A 122 0.87 -17.49 -12.60
C TYR A 122 0.17 -18.58 -13.42
N LYS A 123 -1.10 -18.37 -13.80
CA LYS A 123 -1.87 -19.31 -14.63
C LYS A 123 -1.18 -19.59 -15.98
N LYS A 124 -0.65 -18.54 -16.64
CA LYS A 124 0.12 -18.73 -17.90
C LYS A 124 1.30 -19.68 -17.77
N LYS A 125 1.92 -19.75 -16.61
CA LYS A 125 3.08 -20.63 -16.34
C LYS A 125 2.70 -22.00 -15.82
N HIS A 126 1.43 -22.20 -15.47
CA HIS A 126 0.95 -23.42 -14.85
C HIS A 126 -0.31 -23.91 -15.60
N PRO A 127 -0.16 -24.68 -16.66
CA PRO A 127 -1.30 -25.26 -17.39
C PRO A 127 -2.08 -26.23 -16.51
N CYS A 128 -3.23 -26.67 -17.01
CA CYS A 128 -4.03 -27.69 -16.33
C CYS A 128 -3.20 -28.95 -16.06
N LYS A 129 -3.12 -29.35 -14.80
CA LYS A 129 -2.31 -30.51 -14.36
C LYS A 129 -2.74 -31.84 -15.00
N VAL A 130 -3.97 -31.92 -15.51
CA VAL A 130 -4.55 -33.16 -16.05
C VAL A 130 -4.44 -33.25 -17.58
N CYS A 131 -4.83 -32.18 -18.31
CA CYS A 131 -4.88 -32.20 -19.76
C CYS A 131 -3.95 -31.21 -20.45
N GLY A 132 -3.20 -30.41 -19.69
CA GLY A 132 -2.30 -29.43 -20.30
C GLY A 132 -2.97 -28.17 -20.86
N GLU A 133 -4.29 -27.96 -20.64
CA GLU A 133 -4.98 -26.73 -21.07
C GLU A 133 -4.23 -25.49 -20.64
N THR A 134 -4.01 -24.54 -21.56
CA THR A 134 -3.21 -23.32 -21.36
C THR A 134 -4.05 -22.03 -21.37
N ASP A 135 -5.30 -22.12 -21.81
CA ASP A 135 -6.18 -20.96 -21.83
C ASP A 135 -6.46 -20.48 -20.40
N VAL A 136 -5.95 -19.30 -20.08
CA VAL A 136 -6.02 -18.70 -18.73
C VAL A 136 -7.48 -18.48 -18.29
N GLU A 137 -8.40 -18.26 -19.22
CA GLU A 137 -9.82 -18.05 -18.92
C GLU A 137 -10.49 -19.35 -18.47
N MET A 138 -10.01 -20.49 -19.00
CA MET A 138 -10.50 -21.82 -18.65
C MET A 138 -9.85 -22.42 -17.41
N LEU A 139 -8.76 -21.80 -16.91
CA LEU A 139 -8.03 -22.32 -15.75
C LEU A 139 -8.59 -21.82 -14.43
N GLU A 140 -8.67 -22.70 -13.45
CA GLU A 140 -9.13 -22.43 -12.08
C GLU A 140 -8.12 -22.94 -11.05
N PHE A 141 -8.19 -22.40 -9.83
CA PHE A 141 -7.38 -22.86 -8.70
C PHE A 141 -8.21 -23.82 -7.83
N ASP A 142 -7.70 -25.01 -7.63
CA ASP A 142 -8.30 -26.02 -6.78
C ASP A 142 -7.43 -26.27 -5.56
N HIS A 143 -7.98 -26.08 -4.35
CA HIS A 143 -7.27 -26.28 -3.11
C HIS A 143 -7.10 -27.77 -2.79
N ILE A 144 -5.86 -28.22 -2.65
CA ILE A 144 -5.50 -29.59 -2.25
C ILE A 144 -5.15 -29.71 -0.76
N HIS A 145 -5.00 -28.58 -0.08
CA HIS A 145 -4.75 -28.47 1.36
C HIS A 145 -5.74 -27.49 2.00
N SER A 146 -5.66 -27.36 3.32
CA SER A 146 -6.55 -26.49 4.10
C SER A 146 -6.64 -25.08 3.55
N LYS A 147 -7.81 -24.72 3.04
CA LYS A 147 -8.14 -23.44 2.43
C LYS A 147 -8.29 -22.38 3.52
N LYS A 148 -7.56 -21.26 3.35
CA LYS A 148 -7.73 -20.08 4.21
C LYS A 148 -8.73 -19.10 3.61
N PHE A 149 -8.68 -18.90 2.29
CA PHE A 149 -9.63 -18.07 1.52
C PHE A 149 -9.62 -18.45 0.03
N ASP A 150 -10.66 -18.07 -0.69
CA ASP A 150 -10.68 -18.17 -2.16
C ASP A 150 -9.72 -17.16 -2.78
N ILE A 151 -8.97 -17.54 -3.79
CA ILE A 151 -8.01 -16.66 -4.49
C ILE A 151 -8.69 -15.38 -4.98
N SER A 152 -9.89 -15.49 -5.59
CA SER A 152 -10.69 -14.35 -6.04
C SER A 152 -11.09 -13.42 -4.88
N ASN A 153 -11.52 -13.96 -3.74
CA ASN A 153 -11.84 -13.20 -2.55
C ASN A 153 -10.60 -12.52 -1.95
N GLY A 154 -9.45 -13.19 -1.97
CA GLY A 154 -8.17 -12.62 -1.54
C GLY A 154 -7.79 -11.40 -2.37
N ILE A 155 -7.92 -11.48 -3.70
CA ILE A 155 -7.72 -10.36 -4.62
C ILE A 155 -8.70 -9.23 -4.31
N ALA A 156 -10.01 -9.53 -4.20
CA ALA A 156 -11.04 -8.53 -3.93
C ALA A 156 -10.79 -7.78 -2.60
N LYS A 157 -10.33 -8.48 -1.57
CA LYS A 157 -9.95 -7.89 -0.27
C LYS A 157 -8.59 -7.17 -0.29
N GLY A 158 -7.81 -7.27 -1.36
CA GLY A 158 -6.50 -6.67 -1.49
C GLY A 158 -5.50 -7.24 -0.47
N VAL A 159 -5.43 -8.55 -0.30
CA VAL A 159 -4.44 -9.21 0.58
C VAL A 159 -3.00 -8.89 0.16
N SER A 160 -2.02 -9.16 1.02
CA SER A 160 -0.62 -9.00 0.61
C SER A 160 -0.23 -10.06 -0.41
N ILE A 161 0.66 -9.71 -1.34
CA ILE A 161 1.15 -10.65 -2.36
C ILE A 161 1.79 -11.90 -1.73
N ASN A 162 2.48 -11.74 -0.60
CA ASN A 162 3.08 -12.86 0.12
C ASN A 162 2.02 -13.81 0.70
N LEU A 163 0.89 -13.27 1.18
CA LEU A 163 -0.21 -14.08 1.66
C LEU A 163 -0.90 -14.82 0.50
N LEU A 164 -1.08 -14.15 -0.65
CA LEU A 164 -1.62 -14.76 -1.86
C LEU A 164 -0.73 -15.89 -2.37
N LYS A 165 0.61 -15.70 -2.42
CA LYS A 165 1.57 -16.75 -2.79
C LYS A 165 1.48 -17.97 -1.89
N LYS A 166 1.36 -17.78 -0.57
CA LYS A 166 1.19 -18.87 0.40
C LYS A 166 -0.10 -19.65 0.16
N GLU A 167 -1.17 -18.98 -0.24
CA GLU A 167 -2.43 -19.66 -0.55
C GLU A 167 -2.38 -20.38 -1.89
N LEU A 168 -1.78 -19.78 -2.92
CA LEU A 168 -1.56 -20.42 -4.23
C LEU A 168 -0.71 -21.69 -4.14
N ALA A 169 0.27 -21.73 -3.24
CA ALA A 169 1.08 -22.93 -2.99
C ALA A 169 0.27 -24.14 -2.49
N LYS A 170 -0.96 -23.91 -2.01
CA LYS A 170 -1.89 -24.97 -1.58
C LYS A 170 -2.84 -25.39 -2.69
N CYS A 171 -2.75 -24.80 -3.87
CA CYS A 171 -3.64 -25.05 -4.99
C CYS A 171 -2.92 -25.77 -6.12
N VAL A 172 -3.68 -26.52 -6.88
CA VAL A 172 -3.32 -26.97 -8.23
C VAL A 172 -4.13 -26.18 -9.26
N VAL A 173 -3.57 -26.01 -10.45
CA VAL A 173 -4.29 -25.40 -11.57
C VAL A 173 -4.97 -26.51 -12.37
N LEU A 174 -6.27 -26.39 -12.53
CA LEU A 174 -7.10 -27.28 -13.32
C LEU A 174 -7.93 -26.45 -14.32
N CYS A 175 -8.27 -27.01 -15.47
CA CYS A 175 -9.31 -26.41 -16.31
C CYS A 175 -10.68 -26.63 -15.68
N SER A 176 -11.66 -25.80 -16.05
CA SER A 176 -13.04 -25.85 -15.51
C SER A 176 -13.66 -27.24 -15.58
N ASN A 177 -13.40 -27.98 -16.67
CA ASN A 177 -13.90 -29.35 -16.86
C ASN A 177 -13.29 -30.31 -15.83
N HIS A 178 -11.97 -30.29 -15.65
CA HIS A 178 -11.30 -31.18 -14.70
C HIS A 178 -11.57 -30.78 -13.25
N HIS A 179 -11.68 -29.50 -12.95
CA HIS A 179 -12.08 -29.03 -11.62
C HIS A 179 -13.50 -29.51 -11.27
N ARG A 180 -14.46 -29.36 -12.21
CA ARG A 180 -15.84 -29.86 -12.04
C ARG A 180 -15.88 -31.38 -11.88
N LYS A 181 -15.16 -32.12 -12.75
CA LYS A 181 -15.08 -33.58 -12.68
C LYS A 181 -14.54 -34.06 -11.33
N LYS A 182 -13.46 -33.43 -10.83
CA LYS A 182 -12.90 -33.70 -9.51
C LYS A 182 -13.94 -33.42 -8.39
N THR A 183 -14.60 -32.25 -8.42
CA THR A 183 -15.63 -31.88 -7.43
C THR A 183 -16.77 -32.88 -7.41
N HIS A 184 -17.24 -33.37 -8.57
CA HIS A 184 -18.27 -34.41 -8.65
C HIS A 184 -17.80 -35.71 -8.03
N ALA A 185 -16.56 -36.10 -8.25
CA ALA A 185 -15.96 -37.30 -7.67
C ALA A 185 -15.84 -37.22 -6.13
N GLU A 186 -15.29 -36.10 -5.63
CA GLU A 186 -15.08 -35.88 -4.19
C GLU A 186 -16.40 -35.82 -3.42
N ARG A 187 -17.43 -35.19 -3.99
CA ARG A 187 -18.76 -35.08 -3.39
C ARG A 187 -19.64 -36.29 -3.62
N ASN A 188 -19.14 -37.28 -4.37
CA ASN A 188 -19.90 -38.46 -4.78
C ASN A 188 -21.33 -38.11 -5.28
N THR A 189 -21.43 -37.15 -6.16
CA THR A 189 -22.71 -36.64 -6.68
C THR A 189 -23.47 -37.74 -7.43
N TRP A 190 -24.81 -37.63 -7.52
CA TRP A 190 -25.65 -38.59 -8.23
C TRP A 190 -25.19 -38.82 -9.69
N ILE A 191 -24.80 -37.75 -10.41
CA ILE A 191 -24.29 -37.84 -11.78
C ILE A 191 -22.97 -38.63 -11.84
N HIS A 192 -22.09 -38.47 -10.85
CA HIS A 192 -20.84 -39.22 -10.77
C HIS A 192 -21.07 -40.70 -10.52
N ARG A 193 -22.08 -41.08 -9.68
CA ARG A 193 -22.46 -42.44 -9.43
C ARG A 193 -22.98 -43.13 -10.69
N LEU A 194 -23.93 -42.48 -11.41
CA LEU A 194 -24.46 -43.01 -12.65
C LEU A 194 -23.37 -43.19 -13.71
N ALA A 195 -22.48 -42.19 -13.90
CA ALA A 195 -21.37 -42.28 -14.85
C ALA A 195 -20.42 -43.46 -14.55
N LYS A 196 -20.19 -43.79 -13.28
CA LYS A 196 -19.41 -44.96 -12.87
C LYS A 196 -20.13 -46.28 -13.18
N GLU A 197 -21.45 -46.35 -13.05
CA GLU A 197 -22.24 -47.53 -13.40
C GLU A 197 -22.23 -47.78 -14.90
N ASP A 198 -22.35 -46.73 -15.72
CA ASP A 198 -22.28 -46.84 -17.17
C ASP A 198 -20.91 -47.34 -17.66
N THR A 199 -19.83 -46.91 -17.01
CA THR A 199 -18.48 -47.40 -17.35
C THR A 199 -18.23 -48.86 -16.98
N LYS A 200 -18.97 -49.39 -16.02
CA LYS A 200 -18.90 -50.83 -15.60
C LYS A 200 -19.71 -51.75 -16.52
N ARG A 201 -20.66 -51.18 -17.26
CA ARG A 201 -21.53 -51.92 -18.18
C ARG A 201 -20.96 -52.07 -19.61
N LYS A 202 -19.89 -51.34 -19.90
CA LYS A 202 -19.10 -51.43 -21.15
C LYS A 202 -17.87 -52.31 -20.95
#